data_aabff6d237f068fcdf31398f911feaa2
#
_entry.id   aabff6d237f068fcdf31398f911feaa2
#
_cell.length_a   1.000
_cell.length_b   1.000
_cell.length_c   1.000
_cell.angle_alpha   90.00
_cell.angle_beta   90.00
_cell.angle_gamma   90.00
#
_symmetry.space_group_name_H-M   'P 1'
#
loop_
_entity.id
_entity.type
_entity.pdbx_description
1 polymer ?
#
loop_
_entity_poly.entity_id
_entity_poly.type
_entity_poly.pdbx_seq_one_letter_code
_entity_poly.pdbx_strand_id
1 'polypeptide(L)'
;GLLANEPVDVRGNKVVPYDLALKLWDTIPQDRDNGPQASGLKVIVKGERQGKQVTYTADIVGRMAPGTGLPASIAALMMDAGEVTVKGVVAPEGCIDPDMFLSELLKRGARIHQTETIRSMFTL
;
A
#
# COMPACT_ATOMS: atom_id res chain seq x y z
N GLY A 1 17.36 -10.79 -13.98
CA GLY A 1 17.87 -12.06 -13.93
C GLY A 1 17.11 -13.22 -13.30
N LEU A 2 16.63 -13.14 -12.02
CA LEU A 2 16.01 -14.28 -11.34
C LEU A 2 14.68 -14.76 -11.98
N LEU A 3 14.01 -13.91 -12.72
CA LEU A 3 12.76 -14.25 -13.42
C LEU A 3 12.97 -14.50 -14.93
N ALA A 4 14.22 -14.68 -15.38
CA ALA A 4 14.52 -15.00 -16.77
C ALA A 4 14.22 -16.46 -17.08
N ASN A 5 13.66 -16.70 -18.26
CA ASN A 5 13.39 -18.05 -18.78
C ASN A 5 14.57 -18.62 -19.60
N GLU A 6 15.56 -17.79 -19.92
CA GLU A 6 16.74 -18.24 -20.63
C GLU A 6 17.69 -18.99 -19.70
N PRO A 7 18.11 -20.22 -20.05
CA PRO A 7 19.00 -21.01 -19.24
C PRO A 7 20.38 -20.33 -19.10
N VAL A 8 20.91 -20.29 -17.88
CA VAL A 8 22.28 -19.87 -17.59
C VAL A 8 23.13 -21.08 -17.23
N ASP A 9 24.42 -21.02 -17.56
CA ASP A 9 25.37 -22.07 -17.15
C ASP A 9 25.80 -21.85 -15.72
N VAL A 10 25.58 -22.87 -14.89
CA VAL A 10 26.04 -22.89 -13.52
C VAL A 10 26.91 -24.13 -13.34
N ARG A 11 28.23 -23.94 -13.44
CA ARG A 11 29.24 -25.02 -13.30
C ARG A 11 28.99 -26.20 -14.23
N GLY A 12 28.68 -25.92 -15.49
CA GLY A 12 28.40 -26.93 -16.52
C GLY A 12 26.97 -27.46 -16.56
N ASN A 13 26.09 -26.98 -15.68
CA ASN A 13 24.66 -27.32 -15.69
C ASN A 13 23.83 -26.14 -16.20
N LYS A 14 22.94 -26.41 -17.15
CA LYS A 14 21.99 -25.41 -17.60
C LYS A 14 20.83 -25.30 -16.61
N VAL A 15 20.68 -24.13 -16.02
CA VAL A 15 19.63 -23.84 -15.04
C VAL A 15 18.77 -22.69 -15.56
N VAL A 16 17.45 -22.86 -15.56
CA VAL A 16 16.50 -21.79 -15.83
C VAL A 16 16.26 -21.02 -14.52
N PRO A 17 16.63 -19.72 -14.45
CA PRO A 17 16.53 -18.95 -13.21
C PRO A 17 15.11 -18.90 -12.64
N TYR A 18 14.10 -18.76 -13.52
CA TYR A 18 12.68 -18.74 -13.12
C TYR A 18 12.25 -20.03 -12.42
N ASP A 19 12.57 -21.19 -13.02
CA ASP A 19 12.20 -22.49 -12.45
C ASP A 19 12.90 -22.73 -11.11
N LEU A 20 14.18 -22.34 -11.02
CA LEU A 20 14.93 -22.41 -9.78
C LEU A 20 14.32 -21.51 -8.71
N ALA A 21 13.97 -20.28 -9.05
CA ALA A 21 13.35 -19.33 -8.13
C ALA A 21 12.03 -19.88 -7.58
N LEU A 22 11.16 -20.42 -8.44
CA LEU A 22 9.91 -21.06 -8.03
C LEU A 22 10.18 -22.24 -7.09
N LYS A 23 11.14 -23.10 -7.46
CA LYS A 23 11.46 -24.26 -6.64
C LYS A 23 12.01 -23.89 -5.27
N LEU A 24 12.86 -22.87 -5.22
CA LEU A 24 13.36 -22.34 -3.93
C LEU A 24 12.22 -21.75 -3.10
N TRP A 25 11.29 -21.03 -3.74
CA TRP A 25 10.12 -20.48 -3.06
C TRP A 25 9.27 -21.57 -2.38
N ASP A 26 9.05 -22.68 -3.07
CA ASP A 26 8.32 -23.83 -2.51
C ASP A 26 9.04 -24.49 -1.33
N THR A 27 10.37 -24.36 -1.25
CA THR A 27 11.17 -24.95 -0.15
C THR A 27 11.27 -24.03 1.08
N ILE A 28 10.87 -22.76 0.94
CA ILE A 28 10.85 -21.84 2.08
C ILE A 28 9.74 -22.29 3.04
N PRO A 29 10.06 -22.59 4.31
CA PRO A 29 9.05 -22.93 5.29
C PRO A 29 7.98 -21.82 5.32
N GLN A 30 6.75 -22.19 5.02
CA GLN A 30 5.61 -21.31 5.14
C GLN A 30 5.22 -21.21 6.61
N ASP A 31 6.08 -20.60 7.42
CA ASP A 31 5.84 -20.39 8.85
C ASP A 31 4.76 -19.29 9.01
N ARG A 32 3.50 -19.72 8.76
CA ARG A 32 2.34 -18.83 8.75
C ARG A 32 1.87 -18.42 10.14
N ASP A 33 2.43 -19.01 11.20
CA ASP A 33 1.88 -18.90 12.55
C ASP A 33 2.77 -18.23 13.61
N ASN A 34 4.02 -17.88 13.33
CA ASN A 34 4.97 -17.51 14.38
C ASN A 34 5.39 -16.03 14.45
N GLY A 35 4.62 -15.11 13.93
CA GLY A 35 4.93 -13.69 14.09
C GLY A 35 3.68 -12.79 14.05
N PRO A 36 3.76 -11.57 14.58
CA PRO A 36 2.69 -10.61 14.39
C PRO A 36 2.57 -10.34 12.88
N GLN A 37 1.53 -10.88 12.26
CA GLN A 37 1.20 -10.63 10.85
C GLN A 37 0.70 -9.19 10.67
N ALA A 38 1.49 -8.24 11.14
CA ALA A 38 1.20 -6.84 11.03
C ALA A 38 2.03 -6.23 9.88
N SER A 39 1.39 -5.48 9.03
CA SER A 39 2.01 -4.60 8.05
C SER A 39 1.78 -3.16 8.46
N GLY A 40 2.74 -2.29 8.14
CA GLY A 40 2.61 -0.86 8.37
C GLY A 40 2.77 -0.10 7.05
N LEU A 41 1.91 0.89 6.87
CA LEU A 41 2.03 1.88 5.81
C LEU A 41 2.21 3.24 6.45
N LYS A 42 3.24 3.97 6.02
CA LYS A 42 3.46 5.35 6.43
C LYS A 42 3.44 6.25 5.20
N VAL A 43 2.60 7.26 5.23
CA VAL A 43 2.52 8.31 4.21
C VAL A 43 3.00 9.61 4.83
N ILE A 44 3.95 10.27 4.19
CA ILE A 44 4.48 11.56 4.62
C ILE A 44 4.31 12.54 3.46
N VAL A 45 3.53 13.59 3.70
CA VAL A 45 3.33 14.68 2.75
C VAL A 45 3.93 15.96 3.33
N LYS A 46 4.83 16.58 2.59
CA LYS A 46 5.48 17.84 2.97
C LYS A 46 5.11 18.93 1.97
N GLY A 47 4.81 20.10 2.48
CA GLY A 47 4.43 21.24 1.66
C GLY A 47 4.47 22.54 2.43
N GLU A 48 3.93 23.56 1.81
CA GLU A 48 3.79 24.90 2.40
C GLU A 48 2.31 25.29 2.43
N ARG A 49 1.89 25.86 3.56
CA ARG A 49 0.55 26.42 3.73
C ARG A 49 0.65 27.76 4.44
N GLN A 50 0.24 28.84 3.76
CA GLN A 50 0.29 30.21 4.29
C GLN A 50 1.70 30.63 4.79
N GLY A 51 2.74 30.33 3.98
CA GLY A 51 4.13 30.66 4.31
C GLY A 51 4.76 29.82 5.40
N LYS A 52 4.11 28.75 5.85
CA LYS A 52 4.62 27.84 6.88
C LYS A 52 4.87 26.47 6.30
N GLN A 53 5.98 25.86 6.66
CA GLN A 53 6.26 24.47 6.30
C GLN A 53 5.33 23.53 7.07
N VAL A 54 4.61 22.69 6.37
CA VAL A 54 3.66 21.73 6.95
C VAL A 54 4.09 20.32 6.55
N THR A 55 4.08 19.42 7.52
CA THR A 55 4.28 17.99 7.30
C THR A 55 3.09 17.23 7.85
N TYR A 56 2.41 16.50 6.99
CA TYR A 56 1.39 15.52 7.36
C TYR A 56 2.00 14.13 7.37
N THR A 57 1.73 13.39 8.42
CA THR A 57 2.10 11.98 8.51
C THR A 57 0.86 11.15 8.82
N ALA A 58 0.62 10.12 8.05
CA ALA A 58 -0.41 9.11 8.33
C ALA A 58 0.27 7.76 8.51
N ASP A 59 0.05 7.13 9.65
CA ASP A 59 0.52 5.79 9.99
C ASP A 59 -0.69 4.85 10.03
N ILE A 60 -0.65 3.80 9.22
CA ILE A 60 -1.69 2.78 9.13
C ILE A 60 -1.06 1.45 9.51
N VAL A 61 -1.61 0.78 10.51
CA VAL A 61 -1.16 -0.54 10.94
C VAL A 61 -2.30 -1.54 10.78
N GLY A 62 -2.01 -2.67 10.16
CA GLY A 62 -3.02 -3.70 9.92
C GLY A 62 -2.41 -5.00 9.42
N ARG A 63 -3.28 -5.95 9.05
CA ARG A 63 -2.88 -7.17 8.35
C ARG A 63 -2.82 -6.90 6.85
N MET A 64 -1.90 -7.55 6.14
CA MET A 64 -1.71 -7.36 4.70
C MET A 64 -2.96 -7.72 3.89
N ALA A 65 -3.57 -8.88 4.13
CA ALA A 65 -4.72 -9.34 3.36
C ALA A 65 -5.94 -8.41 3.49
N PRO A 66 -6.40 -8.02 4.70
CA PRO A 66 -7.43 -6.99 4.83
C PRO A 66 -6.98 -5.64 4.29
N GLY A 67 -5.71 -5.26 4.48
CA GLY A 67 -5.15 -4.00 3.98
C GLY A 67 -5.20 -3.87 2.46
N THR A 68 -5.17 -4.96 1.74
CA THR A 68 -5.29 -4.99 0.27
C THR A 68 -6.74 -5.13 -0.19
N GLY A 69 -7.52 -6.01 0.43
CA GLY A 69 -8.88 -6.32 0.00
C GLY A 69 -9.92 -5.26 0.39
N LEU A 70 -9.79 -4.67 1.58
CA LEU A 70 -10.74 -3.66 2.06
C LEU A 70 -10.83 -2.42 1.16
N PRO A 71 -9.73 -1.78 0.73
CA PRO A 71 -9.80 -0.64 -0.18
C PRO A 71 -10.55 -0.94 -1.47
N ALA A 72 -10.27 -2.08 -2.09
CA ALA A 72 -10.92 -2.49 -3.33
C ALA A 72 -12.43 -2.74 -3.13
N SER A 73 -12.81 -3.40 -2.02
CA SER A 73 -14.21 -3.66 -1.71
C SER A 73 -14.99 -2.38 -1.40
N ILE A 74 -14.39 -1.43 -0.70
CA ILE A 74 -15.01 -0.12 -0.43
C ILE A 74 -15.24 0.63 -1.73
N ALA A 75 -14.23 0.71 -2.61
CA ALA A 75 -14.36 1.36 -3.90
C ALA A 75 -15.48 0.73 -4.75
N ALA A 76 -15.61 -0.60 -4.74
CA ALA A 76 -16.69 -1.30 -5.43
C ALA A 76 -18.07 -0.93 -4.88
N LEU A 77 -18.23 -0.86 -3.55
CA LEU A 77 -19.48 -0.43 -2.91
C LEU A 77 -19.81 1.03 -3.20
N MET A 78 -18.82 1.92 -3.21
CA MET A 78 -19.00 3.32 -3.59
C MET A 78 -19.43 3.46 -5.06
N MET A 79 -18.91 2.63 -5.96
CA MET A 79 -19.37 2.57 -7.35
C MET A 79 -20.82 2.10 -7.46
N ASP A 80 -21.19 1.06 -6.73
CA ASP A 80 -22.56 0.52 -6.71
C ASP A 80 -23.56 1.54 -6.14
N ALA A 81 -23.14 2.29 -5.11
CA ALA A 81 -23.93 3.38 -4.54
C ALA A 81 -24.04 4.62 -5.44
N GLY A 82 -23.32 4.68 -6.56
CA GLY A 82 -23.31 5.84 -7.47
C GLY A 82 -22.48 7.02 -6.96
N GLU A 83 -21.67 6.83 -5.92
CA GLU A 83 -20.80 7.86 -5.33
C GLU A 83 -19.59 8.14 -6.23
N VAL A 84 -19.19 7.19 -7.08
CA VAL A 84 -18.16 7.33 -8.09
C VAL A 84 -18.82 7.56 -9.46
N THR A 85 -18.83 8.79 -9.91
CA THR A 85 -19.50 9.19 -11.15
C THR A 85 -18.60 9.18 -12.38
N VAL A 86 -17.28 9.21 -12.18
CA VAL A 86 -16.28 9.20 -13.25
C VAL A 86 -16.22 7.82 -13.88
N LYS A 87 -16.23 7.77 -15.23
CA LYS A 87 -16.20 6.52 -16.00
C LYS A 87 -14.87 6.39 -16.75
N GLY A 88 -14.45 5.15 -16.96
CA GLY A 88 -13.22 4.83 -17.68
C GLY A 88 -12.10 4.36 -16.75
N VAL A 89 -10.86 4.42 -17.23
CA VAL A 89 -9.67 4.06 -16.44
C VAL A 89 -9.14 5.33 -15.80
N VAL A 90 -9.37 5.46 -14.49
CA VAL A 90 -8.99 6.64 -13.70
C VAL A 90 -8.31 6.15 -12.41
N ALA A 91 -7.29 6.86 -11.97
CA ALA A 91 -6.68 6.58 -10.68
C ALA A 91 -7.65 6.92 -9.52
N PRO A 92 -7.64 6.18 -8.41
CA PRO A 92 -8.58 6.36 -7.29
C PRO A 92 -8.66 7.79 -6.78
N GLU A 93 -7.53 8.48 -6.68
CA GLU A 93 -7.43 9.88 -6.25
C GLU A 93 -8.12 10.88 -7.17
N GLY A 94 -8.44 10.47 -8.38
CA GLY A 94 -9.18 11.29 -9.35
C GLY A 94 -10.69 11.04 -9.37
N CYS A 95 -11.19 10.05 -8.64
CA CYS A 95 -12.60 9.66 -8.74
C CYS A 95 -13.26 9.27 -7.41
N ILE A 96 -12.50 9.04 -6.37
CA ILE A 96 -13.01 8.65 -5.04
C ILE A 96 -12.86 9.83 -4.08
N ASP A 97 -13.95 10.18 -3.39
CA ASP A 97 -13.89 11.14 -2.30
C ASP A 97 -13.09 10.57 -1.12
N PRO A 98 -11.98 11.21 -0.71
CA PRO A 98 -11.10 10.67 0.31
C PRO A 98 -11.75 10.63 1.70
N ASP A 99 -12.61 11.57 2.04
CA ASP A 99 -13.23 11.63 3.37
C ASP A 99 -14.27 10.52 3.52
N MET A 100 -15.06 10.27 2.49
CA MET A 100 -15.99 9.15 2.44
C MET A 100 -15.25 7.82 2.50
N PHE A 101 -14.20 7.65 1.71
CA PHE A 101 -13.40 6.43 1.67
C PHE A 101 -12.72 6.12 3.01
N LEU A 102 -12.08 7.12 3.63
CA LEU A 102 -11.44 6.97 4.94
C LEU A 102 -12.46 6.67 6.04
N SER A 103 -13.64 7.29 5.99
CA SER A 103 -14.74 7.00 6.90
C SER A 103 -15.15 5.52 6.81
N GLU A 104 -15.29 4.97 5.61
CA GLU A 104 -15.63 3.57 5.40
C GLU A 104 -14.52 2.61 5.87
N LEU A 105 -13.25 2.97 5.72
CA LEU A 105 -12.12 2.22 6.28
C LEU A 105 -12.18 2.18 7.81
N LEU A 106 -12.42 3.32 8.46
CA LEU A 106 -12.51 3.42 9.92
C LEU A 106 -13.68 2.60 10.47
N LYS A 107 -14.87 2.64 9.82
CA LYS A 107 -16.02 1.80 10.18
C LYS A 107 -15.72 0.30 10.15
N ARG A 108 -14.77 -0.12 9.29
CA ARG A 108 -14.33 -1.53 9.15
C ARG A 108 -13.12 -1.87 10.01
N GLY A 109 -12.79 -1.00 10.98
CA GLY A 109 -11.75 -1.26 11.98
C GLY A 109 -10.33 -0.89 11.55
N ALA A 110 -10.14 -0.15 10.44
CA ALA A 110 -8.84 0.43 10.13
C ALA A 110 -8.42 1.40 11.24
N ARG A 111 -7.13 1.40 11.57
CA ARG A 111 -6.56 2.34 12.54
C ARG A 111 -5.58 3.22 11.79
N ILE A 112 -5.91 4.52 11.73
CA ILE A 112 -5.10 5.53 11.07
C ILE A 112 -4.69 6.54 12.14
N HIS A 113 -3.39 6.68 12.35
CA HIS A 113 -2.83 7.71 13.22
C HIS A 113 -2.31 8.85 12.35
N GLN A 114 -2.84 10.05 12.55
CA GLN A 114 -2.46 11.24 11.79
C GLN A 114 -1.74 12.24 12.68
N THR A 115 -0.68 12.84 12.15
CA THR A 115 0.06 13.92 12.80
C THR A 115 0.28 15.05 11.80
N GLU A 116 -0.05 16.27 12.21
CA GLU A 116 0.31 17.48 11.49
C GLU A 116 1.41 18.22 12.26
N THR A 117 2.51 18.52 11.60
CA THR A 117 3.60 19.33 12.15
C THR A 117 3.74 20.61 11.35
N ILE A 118 3.61 21.76 12.01
CA ILE A 118 3.75 23.08 11.39
C ILE A 118 5.04 23.71 11.91
N ARG A 119 5.92 24.13 11.02
CA ARG A 119 7.14 24.87 11.34
C ARG A 119 7.04 26.29 10.81
N SER A 120 7.16 27.27 11.69
CA SER A 120 7.32 28.68 11.33
C SER A 120 8.80 29.05 11.41
N MET A 121 9.36 29.67 10.39
CA MET A 121 10.66 30.32 10.48
C MET A 121 10.42 31.74 10.98
N PHE A 122 11.00 32.06 12.13
CA PHE A 122 11.10 33.45 12.58
C PHE A 122 12.51 33.93 12.19
N THR A 123 12.62 34.95 11.34
CA THR A 123 13.86 35.68 11.13
C THR A 123 13.88 36.80 12.17
N LEU A 124 14.89 36.80 13.05
CA LEU A 124 15.16 37.88 14.01
C LEU A 124 15.85 39.03 13.28
#